data_893003425f249f94ceccd9553554bb00
#
_entry.id   893003425f249f94ceccd9553554bb00
#
_cell.length_a   1.000
_cell.length_b   1.000
_cell.length_c   1.000
_cell.angle_alpha   90.00
_cell.angle_beta   90.00
_cell.angle_gamma   90.00
#
_symmetry.space_group_name_H-M   'P 1'
#
loop_
_entity.id
_entity.type
_entity.pdbx_description
1 polymer ?
#
loop_
_entity_poly.entity_id
_entity_poly.type
_entity_poly.pdbx_seq_one_letter_code
_entity_poly.pdbx_strand_id
1 'polypeptide(L)'
;MINERLKLAGTVNLCLRRADGSVKEDRTIENLVVNAGLAYIISRMVGTAKPAISHMALGAGTTAAAASQTDLISMLGAREALDSTTISGTNNEKVVYVASFEAGDATGAVTEAGLFNAASGGDMLCRTVFAVVNKAADDTMTVTWTITVSAI
;
A
#
# COMPACT_ATOMS: atom_id res chain seq x y z
N MET A 1 36.08 7.33 5.59
CA MET A 1 34.73 7.70 6.06
C MET A 1 33.75 6.61 5.66
N ILE A 2 33.01 6.08 6.60
CA ILE A 2 31.93 5.11 6.32
C ILE A 2 30.67 5.90 6.00
N ASN A 3 30.10 5.67 4.82
CA ASN A 3 28.81 6.21 4.42
C ASN A 3 27.75 5.12 4.59
N GLU A 4 27.09 5.11 5.73
CA GLU A 4 25.95 4.23 5.95
C GLU A 4 24.69 4.87 5.39
N ARG A 5 23.93 4.07 4.64
CA ARG A 5 22.65 4.48 4.08
C ARG A 5 21.63 3.37 4.29
N LEU A 6 20.41 3.76 4.56
CA LEU A 6 19.26 2.87 4.52
C LEU A 6 18.48 3.13 3.25
N LYS A 7 18.11 2.07 2.57
CA LYS A 7 17.17 2.12 1.45
C LYS A 7 15.84 1.55 1.91
N LEU A 8 14.77 2.29 1.67
CA LEU A 8 13.41 1.85 1.83
C LEU A 8 12.81 1.61 0.46
N ALA A 9 12.30 0.42 0.21
CA ALA A 9 11.69 0.04 -1.05
C ALA A 9 10.36 -0.66 -0.78
N GLY A 10 9.39 -0.45 -1.65
CA GLY A 10 8.11 -1.13 -1.58
C GLY A 10 7.71 -1.72 -2.91
N THR A 11 7.15 -2.92 -2.86
CA THR A 11 6.53 -3.60 -3.99
C THR A 11 5.09 -3.95 -3.67
N VAL A 12 4.21 -3.78 -4.66
CA VAL A 12 2.77 -4.02 -4.54
C VAL A 12 2.39 -5.08 -5.56
N ASN A 13 1.82 -6.17 -5.10
CA ASN A 13 1.17 -7.15 -5.97
C ASN A 13 -0.34 -6.94 -5.92
N LEU A 14 -0.96 -6.78 -7.08
CA LEU A 14 -2.41 -6.69 -7.29
C LEU A 14 -2.86 -7.97 -7.98
N CYS A 15 -3.68 -8.78 -7.31
CA CYS A 15 -4.28 -9.97 -7.89
C CYS A 15 -5.80 -9.81 -7.96
N LEU A 16 -6.31 -9.61 -9.16
CA LEU A 16 -7.73 -9.44 -9.44
C LEU A 16 -8.33 -10.78 -9.89
N ARG A 17 -9.40 -11.19 -9.21
CA ARG A 17 -10.12 -12.43 -9.47
C ARG A 17 -11.57 -12.17 -9.81
N ARG A 18 -12.12 -12.99 -10.73
CA ARG A 18 -13.55 -13.03 -11.04
C ARG A 18 -14.31 -13.73 -9.92
N ALA A 19 -15.64 -13.64 -9.95
CA ALA A 19 -16.52 -14.31 -9.00
C ALA A 19 -16.32 -15.83 -8.94
N ASP A 20 -15.90 -16.47 -10.03
CA ASP A 20 -15.59 -17.91 -10.10
C ASP A 20 -14.21 -18.28 -9.50
N GLY A 21 -13.45 -17.29 -9.01
CA GLY A 21 -12.11 -17.46 -8.45
C GLY A 21 -10.97 -17.46 -9.47
N SER A 22 -11.26 -17.39 -10.77
CA SER A 22 -10.21 -17.31 -11.80
C SER A 22 -9.51 -15.96 -11.79
N VAL A 23 -8.19 -15.97 -12.02
CA VAL A 23 -7.38 -14.76 -12.08
C VAL A 23 -7.71 -14.00 -13.36
N LYS A 24 -8.12 -12.74 -13.18
CA LYS A 24 -8.39 -11.81 -14.28
C LYS A 24 -7.15 -10.98 -14.61
N GLU A 25 -6.40 -10.57 -13.59
CA GLU A 25 -5.17 -9.81 -13.72
C GLU A 25 -4.28 -10.02 -12.51
N ASP A 26 -2.96 -10.12 -12.72
CA ASP A 26 -1.94 -10.22 -11.68
C ASP A 26 -0.80 -9.29 -12.08
N ARG A 27 -0.48 -8.34 -11.21
CA ARG A 27 0.47 -7.28 -11.52
C ARG A 27 1.32 -6.93 -10.31
N THR A 28 2.62 -6.74 -10.52
CA THR A 28 3.55 -6.27 -9.48
C THR A 28 4.11 -4.92 -9.88
N ILE A 29 4.08 -3.95 -8.95
CA ILE A 29 4.43 -2.55 -9.17
C ILE A 29 5.32 -2.07 -8.02
N GLU A 30 6.18 -1.10 -8.29
CA GLU A 30 6.92 -0.38 -7.24
C GLU A 30 6.13 0.81 -6.72
N ASN A 31 6.39 1.21 -5.45
CA ASN A 31 5.75 2.37 -4.85
C ASN A 31 6.74 3.47 -4.47
N LEU A 32 6.21 4.65 -4.14
CA LEU A 32 6.92 5.75 -3.52
C LEU A 32 6.53 5.86 -2.04
N VAL A 33 7.53 5.86 -1.15
CA VAL A 33 7.35 6.25 0.25
C VAL A 33 7.28 7.78 0.31
N VAL A 34 6.19 8.30 0.85
CA VAL A 34 5.98 9.76 0.92
C VAL A 34 6.61 10.37 2.18
N ASN A 35 6.75 11.70 2.24
CA ASN A 35 7.35 12.39 3.39
C ASN A 35 6.62 12.08 4.70
N ALA A 36 5.30 12.03 4.69
CA ALA A 36 4.51 11.62 5.86
C ALA A 36 4.86 10.20 6.31
N GLY A 37 5.16 9.31 5.37
CA GLY A 37 5.62 7.94 5.64
C GLY A 37 7.00 7.90 6.29
N LEU A 38 7.91 8.75 5.87
CA LEU A 38 9.23 8.86 6.52
C LEU A 38 9.08 9.34 7.97
N ALA A 39 8.27 10.36 8.21
CA ALA A 39 7.96 10.85 9.55
C ALA A 39 7.27 9.78 10.41
N TYR A 40 6.38 8.99 9.82
CA TYR A 40 5.76 7.85 10.47
C TYR A 40 6.81 6.83 10.94
N ILE A 41 7.73 6.43 10.08
CA ILE A 41 8.78 5.45 10.41
C ILE A 41 9.63 5.97 11.56
N ILE A 42 10.06 7.23 11.52
CA ILE A 42 10.84 7.84 12.61
C ILE A 42 10.04 7.85 13.92
N SER A 43 8.73 8.10 13.86
CA SER A 43 7.87 8.09 15.06
C SER A 43 7.86 6.73 15.76
N ARG A 44 8.06 5.63 15.02
CA ARG A 44 8.10 4.27 15.56
C ARG A 44 9.38 3.98 16.36
N MET A 45 10.39 4.85 16.24
CA MET A 45 11.65 4.74 16.96
C MET A 45 11.64 5.48 18.31
N VAL A 46 10.55 6.15 18.65
CA VAL A 46 10.41 6.93 19.90
C VAL A 46 9.23 6.44 20.74
N GLY A 47 9.20 6.82 22.04
CA GLY A 47 8.21 6.33 22.99
C GLY A 47 6.75 6.75 22.71
N THR A 48 6.53 7.81 21.93
CA THR A 48 5.20 8.29 21.53
C THR A 48 4.91 7.98 20.06
N ALA A 49 5.14 6.72 19.67
CA ALA A 49 4.95 6.27 18.31
C ALA A 49 3.51 6.46 17.82
N LYS A 50 3.34 6.85 16.57
CA LYS A 50 2.04 6.86 15.89
C LYS A 50 1.49 5.44 15.75
N PRO A 51 0.16 5.26 15.60
CA PRO A 51 -0.43 3.92 15.42
C PRO A 51 0.19 3.17 14.25
N ALA A 52 0.23 1.83 14.35
CA ALA A 52 0.74 0.97 13.29
C ALA A 52 -0.08 1.11 12.00
N ILE A 53 0.52 0.79 10.85
CA ILE A 53 -0.20 0.69 9.57
C ILE A 53 -1.31 -0.36 9.72
N SER A 54 -2.53 0.02 9.35
CA SER A 54 -3.75 -0.73 9.63
C SER A 54 -4.72 -0.83 8.45
N HIS A 55 -4.57 0.02 7.44
CA HIS A 55 -5.53 0.12 6.33
C HIS A 55 -4.83 0.30 4.99
N MET A 56 -5.53 -0.10 3.96
CA MET A 56 -5.13 0.07 2.56
C MET A 56 -6.29 0.67 1.78
N ALA A 57 -6.00 1.46 0.77
CA ALA A 57 -7.02 2.04 -0.09
C ALA A 57 -6.65 1.88 -1.56
N LEU A 58 -7.67 1.79 -2.40
CA LEU A 58 -7.58 1.85 -3.85
C LEU A 58 -8.26 3.13 -4.35
N GLY A 59 -7.83 3.62 -5.48
CA GLY A 59 -8.38 4.84 -6.07
C GLY A 59 -8.26 4.89 -7.58
N ALA A 60 -8.85 5.93 -8.16
CA ALA A 60 -8.89 6.20 -9.60
C ALA A 60 -8.06 7.44 -9.99
N GLY A 61 -7.20 7.92 -9.10
CA GLY A 61 -6.31 9.02 -9.38
C GLY A 61 -5.17 8.63 -10.32
N THR A 62 -4.84 9.49 -11.26
CA THR A 62 -3.79 9.28 -12.26
C THR A 62 -2.60 10.22 -12.09
N THR A 63 -2.68 11.15 -11.14
CA THR A 63 -1.57 12.04 -10.81
C THR A 63 -0.35 11.25 -10.35
N ALA A 64 0.80 11.52 -10.93
CA ALA A 64 2.04 10.84 -10.58
C ALA A 64 2.31 10.88 -9.06
N ALA A 65 2.88 9.81 -8.52
CA ALA A 65 3.25 9.77 -7.11
C ALA A 65 4.33 10.82 -6.80
N ALA A 66 4.11 11.59 -5.74
CA ALA A 66 5.03 12.63 -5.28
C ALA A 66 5.21 12.57 -3.76
N ALA A 67 6.42 12.86 -3.30
CA ALA A 67 6.78 12.76 -1.89
C ALA A 67 5.93 13.65 -0.96
N SER A 68 5.38 14.74 -1.46
CA SER A 68 4.54 15.67 -0.70
C SER A 68 3.09 15.23 -0.51
N GLN A 69 2.67 14.14 -1.15
CA GLN A 69 1.29 13.65 -1.06
C GLN A 69 1.01 13.02 0.31
N THR A 70 -0.19 13.25 0.81
CA THR A 70 -0.64 12.79 2.13
C THR A 70 -1.88 11.89 2.05
N ASP A 71 -2.45 11.71 0.86
CA ASP A 71 -3.64 10.90 0.62
C ASP A 71 -3.70 10.47 -0.84
N LEU A 72 -4.63 9.57 -1.19
CA LEU A 72 -4.98 9.28 -2.56
C LEU A 72 -5.62 10.49 -3.22
N ILE A 73 -5.49 10.58 -4.54
CA ILE A 73 -6.10 11.67 -5.32
C ILE A 73 -7.60 11.45 -5.46
N SER A 74 -8.03 10.22 -5.68
CA SER A 74 -9.44 9.88 -5.89
C SER A 74 -9.74 8.48 -5.36
N MET A 75 -9.97 8.38 -4.06
CA MET A 75 -10.26 7.10 -3.42
C MET A 75 -11.57 6.50 -3.94
N LEU A 76 -11.56 5.20 -4.23
CA LEU A 76 -12.73 4.41 -4.57
C LEU A 76 -13.24 3.67 -3.33
N GLY A 77 -14.47 3.99 -2.92
CA GLY A 77 -15.06 3.41 -1.72
C GLY A 77 -14.39 3.88 -0.43
N ALA A 78 -14.11 2.96 0.47
CA ALA A 78 -13.47 3.21 1.76
C ALA A 78 -12.10 2.54 1.82
N ARG A 79 -11.29 2.90 2.83
CA ARG A 79 -10.10 2.14 3.19
C ARG A 79 -10.51 0.80 3.80
N GLU A 80 -9.84 -0.26 3.38
CA GLU A 80 -10.03 -1.59 3.93
C GLU A 80 -9.02 -1.88 5.04
N ALA A 81 -9.48 -2.48 6.13
CA ALA A 81 -8.61 -2.98 7.18
C ALA A 81 -7.70 -4.08 6.63
N LEU A 82 -6.46 -4.13 7.09
CA LEU A 82 -5.53 -5.18 6.67
C LEU A 82 -6.01 -6.56 7.15
N ASP A 83 -5.91 -7.55 6.28
CA ASP A 83 -6.17 -8.96 6.63
C ASP A 83 -5.01 -9.52 7.46
N SER A 84 -3.78 -9.10 7.15
CA SER A 84 -2.58 -9.54 7.86
C SER A 84 -1.43 -8.55 7.76
N THR A 85 -0.56 -8.61 8.76
CA THR A 85 0.72 -7.91 8.80
C THR A 85 1.76 -8.91 9.29
N THR A 86 2.78 -9.18 8.48
CA THR A 86 3.77 -10.22 8.76
C THR A 86 5.18 -9.69 8.58
N ILE A 87 6.05 -9.92 9.56
CA ILE A 87 7.49 -9.69 9.42
C ILE A 87 8.09 -10.85 8.63
N SER A 88 8.99 -10.55 7.71
CA SER A 88 9.58 -11.48 6.76
C SER A 88 11.03 -11.11 6.44
N GLY A 89 11.69 -11.98 5.67
CA GLY A 89 13.09 -11.82 5.28
C GLY A 89 14.04 -12.54 6.23
N THR A 90 15.25 -12.77 5.78
CA THR A 90 16.30 -13.52 6.54
C THR A 90 16.68 -12.80 7.83
N ASN A 91 16.65 -11.46 7.82
CA ASN A 91 17.02 -10.61 8.95
C ASN A 91 15.79 -9.84 9.52
N ASN A 92 14.57 -10.26 9.20
CA ASN A 92 13.33 -9.54 9.56
C ASN A 92 13.29 -8.10 9.00
N GLU A 93 13.87 -7.90 7.84
CA GLU A 93 14.01 -6.60 7.18
C GLU A 93 12.80 -6.22 6.33
N LYS A 94 11.80 -7.10 6.25
CA LYS A 94 10.57 -6.89 5.46
C LYS A 94 9.34 -6.89 6.34
N VAL A 95 8.34 -6.12 5.92
CA VAL A 95 6.98 -6.26 6.41
C VAL A 95 6.06 -6.47 5.21
N VAL A 96 5.13 -7.43 5.34
CA VAL A 96 4.14 -7.76 4.32
C VAL A 96 2.76 -7.43 4.86
N TYR A 97 2.07 -6.52 4.16
CA TYR A 97 0.68 -6.14 4.44
C TYR A 97 -0.22 -6.73 3.37
N VAL A 98 -1.30 -7.37 3.78
CA VAL A 98 -2.30 -7.92 2.86
C VAL A 98 -3.66 -7.31 3.16
N ALA A 99 -4.38 -6.90 2.13
CA ALA A 99 -5.77 -6.48 2.21
C ALA A 99 -6.58 -7.06 1.05
N SER A 100 -7.83 -7.41 1.34
CA SER A 100 -8.79 -7.89 0.35
C SER A 100 -9.87 -6.84 0.14
N PHE A 101 -10.08 -6.48 -1.12
CA PHE A 101 -11.18 -5.64 -1.59
C PHE A 101 -12.21 -6.57 -2.24
N GLU A 102 -13.24 -6.91 -1.48
CA GLU A 102 -14.25 -7.88 -1.88
C GLU A 102 -15.18 -7.34 -2.97
N ALA A 103 -16.13 -8.16 -3.39
CA ALA A 103 -17.17 -7.75 -4.34
C ALA A 103 -17.89 -6.50 -3.81
N GLY A 104 -17.98 -5.46 -4.63
CA GLY A 104 -18.55 -4.17 -4.26
C GLY A 104 -17.57 -3.16 -3.68
N ASP A 105 -16.42 -3.60 -3.17
CA ASP A 105 -15.42 -2.70 -2.60
C ASP A 105 -14.48 -2.16 -3.69
N ALA A 106 -14.24 -0.84 -3.66
CA ALA A 106 -13.36 -0.16 -4.62
C ALA A 106 -13.64 -0.52 -6.09
N THR A 107 -14.91 -0.67 -6.45
CA THR A 107 -15.34 -0.97 -7.82
C THR A 107 -15.03 0.20 -8.74
N GLY A 108 -14.41 -0.08 -9.88
CA GLY A 108 -14.10 0.94 -10.88
C GLY A 108 -12.77 0.75 -11.58
N ALA A 109 -12.31 1.82 -12.21
CA ALA A 109 -11.02 1.91 -12.89
C ALA A 109 -9.92 2.23 -11.87
N VAL A 110 -9.28 1.21 -11.31
CA VAL A 110 -8.26 1.35 -10.28
C VAL A 110 -6.93 1.73 -10.90
N THR A 111 -6.36 2.84 -10.46
CA THR A 111 -5.09 3.39 -10.96
C THR A 111 -4.12 3.82 -9.87
N GLU A 112 -4.55 3.80 -8.60
CA GLU A 112 -3.71 4.16 -7.46
C GLU A 112 -4.02 3.29 -6.25
N ALA A 113 -3.05 3.19 -5.34
CA ALA A 113 -3.18 2.51 -4.06
C ALA A 113 -2.34 3.23 -3.00
N GLY A 114 -2.74 3.10 -1.73
CA GLY A 114 -2.02 3.66 -0.60
C GLY A 114 -2.14 2.84 0.67
N LEU A 115 -1.13 2.96 1.54
CA LEU A 115 -1.08 2.37 2.88
C LEU A 115 -1.25 3.47 3.93
N PHE A 116 -2.07 3.20 4.94
CA PHE A 116 -2.44 4.17 5.97
C PHE A 116 -2.43 3.54 7.38
N ASN A 117 -2.24 4.38 8.38
CA ASN A 117 -2.30 3.97 9.80
C ASN A 117 -3.65 4.26 10.47
N ALA A 118 -4.68 4.58 9.71
CA ALA A 118 -6.03 4.86 10.21
C ALA A 118 -7.09 4.58 9.15
N ALA A 119 -8.33 4.32 9.58
CA ALA A 119 -9.47 4.13 8.69
C ALA A 119 -9.84 5.42 7.93
N SER A 120 -9.56 6.57 8.54
CA SER A 120 -9.70 7.90 7.92
C SER A 120 -8.70 8.85 8.54
N GLY A 121 -8.27 9.88 7.80
CA GLY A 121 -7.20 10.75 8.28
C GLY A 121 -5.89 10.00 8.49
N GLY A 122 -5.18 10.30 9.57
CA GLY A 122 -3.91 9.66 9.88
C GLY A 122 -2.80 9.95 8.87
N ASP A 123 -1.83 9.04 8.80
CA ASP A 123 -0.67 9.17 7.92
C ASP A 123 -0.70 8.15 6.79
N MET A 124 -0.34 8.58 5.60
CA MET A 124 -0.06 7.70 4.47
C MET A 124 1.43 7.33 4.48
N LEU A 125 1.74 6.03 4.48
CA LEU A 125 3.13 5.55 4.42
C LEU A 125 3.68 5.65 3.01
N CYS A 126 2.93 5.19 2.03
CA CYS A 126 3.34 5.15 0.63
C CYS A 126 2.14 5.14 -0.31
N ARG A 127 2.42 5.53 -1.54
CA ARG A 127 1.45 5.59 -2.63
C ARG A 127 2.09 5.02 -3.91
N THR A 128 1.28 4.38 -4.73
CA THR A 128 1.67 3.94 -6.06
C THR A 128 0.61 4.32 -7.08
N VAL A 129 1.03 4.55 -8.31
CA VAL A 129 0.17 4.82 -9.47
C VAL A 129 0.55 3.82 -10.56
N PHE A 130 -0.42 3.28 -11.23
CA PHE A 130 -0.22 2.22 -12.23
C PHE A 130 -1.24 2.33 -13.35
N ALA A 131 -0.99 1.61 -14.45
CA ALA A 131 -1.94 1.50 -15.55
C ALA A 131 -3.24 0.86 -15.04
N VAL A 132 -4.38 1.30 -15.57
CA VAL A 132 -5.70 0.94 -15.08
C VAL A 132 -5.89 -0.57 -14.93
N VAL A 133 -6.47 -0.95 -13.79
CA VAL A 133 -7.00 -2.28 -13.50
C VAL A 133 -8.50 -2.13 -13.30
N ASN A 134 -9.30 -2.71 -14.16
CA ASN A 134 -10.75 -2.59 -14.08
C ASN A 134 -11.32 -3.64 -13.13
N LYS A 135 -11.74 -3.20 -11.95
CA LYS A 135 -12.41 -4.03 -10.94
C LYS A 135 -13.91 -3.90 -11.12
N ALA A 136 -14.55 -4.95 -11.64
CA ALA A 136 -16.00 -5.04 -11.75
C ALA A 136 -16.64 -5.26 -10.36
N ALA A 137 -17.95 -5.09 -10.25
CA ALA A 137 -18.68 -5.21 -8.99
C ALA A 137 -18.54 -6.59 -8.34
N ASP A 138 -18.43 -7.64 -9.12
CA ASP A 138 -18.30 -9.03 -8.64
C ASP A 138 -16.85 -9.49 -8.48
N ASP A 139 -15.88 -8.65 -8.86
CA ASP A 139 -14.48 -8.99 -8.75
C ASP A 139 -13.95 -8.79 -7.32
N THR A 140 -13.00 -9.62 -6.92
CA THR A 140 -12.22 -9.46 -5.69
C THR A 140 -10.78 -9.11 -6.04
N MET A 141 -10.20 -8.12 -5.35
CA MET A 141 -8.79 -7.79 -5.49
C MET A 141 -8.06 -8.03 -4.17
N THR A 142 -7.05 -8.89 -4.19
CA THR A 142 -6.12 -9.04 -3.07
C THR A 142 -4.85 -8.26 -3.37
N VAL A 143 -4.49 -7.38 -2.45
CA VAL A 143 -3.29 -6.54 -2.55
C VAL A 143 -2.29 -6.99 -1.51
N THR A 144 -1.09 -7.35 -1.95
CA THR A 144 0.03 -7.71 -1.09
C THR A 144 1.11 -6.64 -1.24
N TRP A 145 1.39 -5.93 -0.15
CA TRP A 145 2.34 -4.82 -0.13
C TRP A 145 3.53 -5.17 0.74
N THR A 146 4.72 -5.22 0.14
CA THR A 146 5.95 -5.55 0.85
C THR A 146 6.83 -4.32 0.96
N ILE A 147 7.19 -3.94 2.17
CA ILE A 147 8.17 -2.88 2.45
C ILE A 147 9.45 -3.56 2.92
N THR A 148 10.55 -3.18 2.28
CA THR A 148 11.88 -3.72 2.59
C THR A 148 12.81 -2.59 3.02
N VAL A 149 13.53 -2.78 4.11
CA VAL A 149 14.61 -1.90 4.57
C VAL A 149 15.94 -2.61 4.34
N SER A 150 16.87 -1.96 3.66
CA SER A 150 18.21 -2.53 3.42
C SER A 150 19.31 -1.53 3.72
N ALA A 151 20.41 -2.03 4.25
CA ALA A 151 21.64 -1.27 4.37
C ALA A 151 22.34 -1.23 3.00
N ILE A 152 22.85 -0.08 2.64
CA ILE A 152 23.62 0.12 1.39
C ILE A 152 24.85 0.98 1.62
#